data_eff918e6ec75e3c1eb0977762db94436
#
_entry.id   eff918e6ec75e3c1eb0977762db94436
#
_cell.length_a   1.000
_cell.length_b   1.000
_cell.length_c   1.000
_cell.angle_alpha   90.00
_cell.angle_beta   90.00
_cell.angle_gamma   90.00
#
_symmetry.space_group_name_H-M   'P 1'
#
loop_
_entity.id
_entity.type
_entity.pdbx_description
1 polymer ?
#
loop_
_entity_poly.entity_id
_entity_poly.type
_entity_poly.pdbx_seq_one_letter_code
_entity_poly.pdbx_strand_id
1 'polypeptide(L)'
;MTTLKDQREMLKAQRVSQKKKTITTILAVVGIVAVASVLLYFIPRRQADGPSVGNPEALVKVEQFSNFTCSHCQTYALESESDFLNDYVDSGKVYLTYYNYQFQEDDSSKAAEATYCAGEQNKFWDYKKLVYQNARYTGAFADESLRTYARDVSLNMDNFESCLQSDRQIKVIENGRQYAQMQGIDATPTFLVNGKLVYQNELRDAVDAALAEVSAN
;
A
#
# COMPACT_ATOMS: atom_id res chain seq x y z
N MET A 1 12.94 12.11 -73.52
CA MET A 1 13.48 10.84 -73.03
C MET A 1 14.34 11.12 -71.81
N THR A 2 13.88 10.75 -70.61
CA THR A 2 14.65 10.90 -69.36
C THR A 2 15.80 9.91 -69.40
N THR A 3 17.03 10.39 -69.19
CA THR A 3 18.21 9.51 -69.30
C THR A 3 18.30 8.58 -68.06
N LEU A 4 18.93 7.42 -68.24
CA LEU A 4 19.20 6.50 -67.11
C LEU A 4 19.91 7.16 -65.93
N LYS A 5 20.63 8.21 -66.18
CA LYS A 5 21.33 9.01 -65.17
C LYS A 5 20.33 9.82 -64.31
N ASP A 6 19.34 10.44 -64.96
CA ASP A 6 18.29 11.23 -64.27
C ASP A 6 17.40 10.30 -63.37
N GLN A 7 17.10 9.10 -63.84
CA GLN A 7 16.35 8.10 -63.04
C GLN A 7 17.14 7.66 -61.81
N ARG A 8 18.46 7.46 -61.90
CA ARG A 8 19.32 7.13 -60.77
C ARG A 8 19.39 8.25 -59.75
N GLU A 9 19.49 9.49 -60.20
CA GLU A 9 19.51 10.65 -59.31
C GLU A 9 18.16 10.80 -58.54
N MET A 10 17.04 10.66 -59.23
CA MET A 10 15.73 10.68 -58.61
C MET A 10 15.55 9.56 -57.53
N LEU A 11 15.99 8.36 -57.83
CA LEU A 11 15.95 7.24 -56.87
C LEU A 11 16.83 7.46 -55.66
N LYS A 12 18.02 8.06 -55.85
CA LYS A 12 18.89 8.47 -54.73
C LYS A 12 18.23 9.53 -53.88
N ALA A 13 17.66 10.57 -54.45
CA ALA A 13 16.97 11.63 -53.78
C ALA A 13 15.76 11.12 -52.96
N GLN A 14 14.97 10.20 -53.54
CA GLN A 14 13.86 9.55 -52.86
C GLN A 14 14.33 8.70 -51.67
N ARG A 15 15.40 7.90 -51.82
CA ARG A 15 15.97 7.12 -50.72
C ARG A 15 16.48 8.02 -49.58
N VAL A 16 17.14 9.14 -49.87
CA VAL A 16 17.60 10.09 -48.87
C VAL A 16 16.42 10.75 -48.17
N SER A 17 15.37 11.13 -48.91
CA SER A 17 14.15 11.72 -48.31
C SER A 17 13.43 10.73 -47.42
N GLN A 18 13.27 9.45 -47.85
CA GLN A 18 12.68 8.43 -47.04
C GLN A 18 13.49 8.16 -45.76
N LYS A 19 14.82 8.01 -45.85
CA LYS A 19 15.69 7.85 -44.70
C LYS A 19 15.54 9.02 -43.70
N LYS A 20 15.50 10.25 -44.18
CA LYS A 20 15.26 11.42 -43.30
C LYS A 20 13.92 11.35 -42.59
N LYS A 21 12.82 11.03 -43.31
CA LYS A 21 11.48 10.86 -42.71
C LYS A 21 11.48 9.75 -41.66
N THR A 22 12.08 8.60 -41.96
CA THR A 22 12.18 7.48 -41.01
C THR A 22 12.96 7.86 -39.75
N ILE A 23 14.10 8.52 -39.88
CA ILE A 23 14.89 9.00 -38.74
C ILE A 23 14.10 9.99 -37.88
N THR A 24 13.43 10.96 -38.53
CA THR A 24 12.61 11.96 -37.81
C THR A 24 11.46 11.27 -37.04
N THR A 25 10.81 10.29 -37.66
CA THR A 25 9.74 9.52 -37.00
C THR A 25 10.28 8.73 -35.80
N ILE A 26 11.42 8.05 -35.93
CA ILE A 26 12.06 7.30 -34.84
C ILE A 26 12.41 8.26 -33.68
N LEU A 27 13.03 9.39 -33.97
CA LEU A 27 13.38 10.38 -32.94
C LEU A 27 12.14 10.95 -32.23
N ALA A 28 11.05 11.18 -32.96
CA ALA A 28 9.78 11.62 -32.36
C ALA A 28 9.19 10.54 -31.44
N VAL A 29 9.19 9.28 -31.86
CA VAL A 29 8.69 8.17 -31.02
C VAL A 29 9.55 8.00 -29.77
N VAL A 30 10.88 8.02 -29.91
CA VAL A 30 11.80 7.93 -28.76
C VAL A 30 11.58 9.11 -27.79
N GLY A 31 11.39 10.32 -28.31
CA GLY A 31 11.08 11.50 -27.50
C GLY A 31 9.77 11.34 -26.74
N ILE A 32 8.70 10.85 -27.39
CA ILE A 32 7.39 10.61 -26.73
C ILE A 32 7.52 9.55 -25.65
N VAL A 33 8.23 8.44 -25.93
CA VAL A 33 8.44 7.37 -24.93
C VAL A 33 9.24 7.89 -23.73
N ALA A 34 10.29 8.67 -23.95
CA ALA A 34 11.07 9.27 -22.87
C ALA A 34 10.22 10.22 -22.01
N VAL A 35 9.43 11.10 -22.63
CA VAL A 35 8.51 12.01 -21.91
C VAL A 35 7.45 11.22 -21.15
N ALA A 36 6.85 10.20 -21.77
CA ALA A 36 5.87 9.35 -21.11
C ALA A 36 6.47 8.60 -19.91
N SER A 37 7.71 8.09 -20.03
CA SER A 37 8.42 7.44 -18.92
C SER A 37 8.69 8.39 -17.76
N VAL A 38 9.09 9.63 -18.04
CA VAL A 38 9.28 10.67 -17.03
C VAL A 38 7.95 11.04 -16.37
N LEU A 39 6.88 11.22 -17.15
CA LEU A 39 5.55 11.52 -16.60
C LEU A 39 5.03 10.37 -15.72
N LEU A 40 5.21 9.11 -16.14
CA LEU A 40 4.84 7.93 -15.34
C LEU A 40 5.66 7.84 -14.04
N TYR A 41 6.91 8.28 -14.04
CA TYR A 41 7.73 8.32 -12.84
C TYR A 41 7.24 9.37 -11.83
N PHE A 42 6.72 10.51 -12.31
CA PHE A 42 6.18 11.58 -11.47
C PHE A 42 4.67 11.46 -11.17
N ILE A 43 3.96 10.45 -11.70
CA ILE A 43 2.59 10.19 -11.26
C ILE A 43 2.68 9.77 -9.80
N PRO A 44 2.10 10.54 -8.83
CA PRO A 44 2.06 10.10 -7.44
C PRO A 44 1.35 8.74 -7.43
N ARG A 45 2.07 7.70 -7.01
CA ARG A 45 1.46 6.40 -6.79
C ARG A 45 0.38 6.63 -5.74
N ARG A 46 -0.88 6.51 -6.11
CA ARG A 46 -1.97 6.61 -5.16
C ARG A 46 -1.71 5.58 -4.07
N GLN A 47 -1.41 6.08 -2.89
CA GLN A 47 -1.43 5.30 -1.68
C GLN A 47 -2.84 4.73 -1.56
N ALA A 48 -2.99 3.44 -1.31
CA ALA A 48 -4.30 2.87 -1.06
C ALA A 48 -4.83 3.42 0.27
N ASP A 49 -6.13 3.70 0.32
CA ASP A 49 -6.76 4.23 1.54
C ASP A 49 -6.85 3.10 2.57
N GLY A 50 -5.96 3.10 3.57
CA GLY A 50 -5.97 2.18 4.71
C GLY A 50 -6.33 2.91 6.01
N PRO A 51 -6.81 2.19 7.04
CA PRO A 51 -6.97 2.76 8.37
C PRO A 51 -5.67 3.36 8.86
N SER A 52 -5.72 4.61 9.32
CA SER A 52 -4.54 5.38 9.67
C SER A 52 -4.67 6.03 11.05
N VAL A 53 -3.53 6.31 11.68
CA VAL A 53 -3.46 6.96 12.98
C VAL A 53 -2.24 7.89 13.06
N GLY A 54 -2.34 8.92 13.87
CA GLY A 54 -1.32 9.96 14.07
C GLY A 54 -1.63 11.25 13.32
N ASN A 55 -0.63 12.12 13.26
CA ASN A 55 -0.75 13.39 12.55
C ASN A 55 -0.57 13.20 11.04
N PRO A 56 -1.57 13.48 10.19
CA PRO A 56 -1.43 13.36 8.74
C PRO A 56 -0.34 14.29 8.16
N GLU A 57 0.07 15.33 8.88
CA GLU A 57 1.16 16.23 8.49
C GLU A 57 2.54 15.78 9.00
N ALA A 58 2.63 14.64 9.72
CA ALA A 58 3.92 14.10 10.16
C ALA A 58 4.84 13.86 8.96
N LEU A 59 6.10 14.25 9.09
CA LEU A 59 7.10 14.16 8.01
C LEU A 59 7.54 12.72 7.72
N VAL A 60 7.39 11.81 8.70
CA VAL A 60 7.66 10.39 8.52
C VAL A 60 6.35 9.63 8.37
N LYS A 61 6.20 8.94 7.25
CA LYS A 61 5.05 8.07 6.95
C LYS A 61 5.49 6.62 7.10
N VAL A 62 4.72 5.86 7.86
CA VAL A 62 4.93 4.42 8.01
C VAL A 62 3.71 3.69 7.50
N GLU A 63 3.93 2.67 6.69
CA GLU A 63 2.88 1.80 6.18
C GLU A 63 3.16 0.39 6.68
N GLN A 64 2.19 -0.22 7.35
CA GLN A 64 2.28 -1.55 7.93
C GLN A 64 1.47 -2.54 7.11
N PHE A 65 2.10 -3.60 6.66
CA PHE A 65 1.45 -4.72 5.96
C PHE A 65 1.43 -5.94 6.86
N SER A 66 0.24 -6.42 7.21
CA SER A 66 0.05 -7.48 8.19
C SER A 66 -1.14 -8.38 7.82
N ASN A 67 -1.15 -9.59 8.39
CA ASN A 67 -2.23 -10.56 8.21
C ASN A 67 -2.63 -11.15 9.58
N PHE A 68 -3.92 -11.37 9.81
CA PHE A 68 -4.45 -11.88 11.07
C PHE A 68 -4.08 -13.34 11.35
N THR A 69 -3.80 -14.14 10.33
CA THR A 69 -3.31 -15.55 10.50
C THR A 69 -1.80 -15.64 10.68
N CYS A 70 -1.07 -14.54 10.50
CA CYS A 70 0.39 -14.52 10.64
C CYS A 70 0.81 -14.43 12.12
N SER A 71 1.56 -15.43 12.60
CA SER A 71 2.04 -15.47 13.99
C SER A 71 3.01 -14.34 14.33
N HIS A 72 3.88 -13.93 13.39
CA HIS A 72 4.79 -12.80 13.58
C HIS A 72 4.04 -11.47 13.66
N CYS A 73 2.96 -11.31 12.87
CA CYS A 73 2.09 -10.14 12.97
C CYS A 73 1.37 -10.08 14.32
N GLN A 74 0.91 -11.22 14.85
CA GLN A 74 0.33 -11.31 16.17
C GLN A 74 1.34 -10.89 17.25
N THR A 75 2.57 -11.43 17.20
CA THR A 75 3.63 -11.07 18.14
C THR A 75 3.91 -9.57 18.10
N TYR A 76 4.08 -8.99 16.90
CA TYR A 76 4.27 -7.55 16.76
C TYR A 76 3.12 -6.73 17.36
N ALA A 77 1.88 -7.08 17.01
CA ALA A 77 0.69 -6.34 17.44
C ALA A 77 0.47 -6.39 18.96
N LEU A 78 0.87 -7.47 19.63
CA LEU A 78 0.67 -7.63 21.07
C LEU A 78 1.84 -7.20 21.94
N GLU A 79 3.07 -7.26 21.42
CA GLU A 79 4.28 -7.05 22.20
C GLU A 79 5.05 -5.75 21.86
N SER A 80 4.88 -5.20 20.64
CA SER A 80 5.71 -4.09 20.17
C SER A 80 4.93 -2.88 19.65
N GLU A 81 3.74 -3.09 19.11
CA GLU A 81 2.99 -2.03 18.43
C GLU A 81 2.55 -0.92 19.38
N SER A 82 2.16 -1.26 20.61
CA SER A 82 1.76 -0.26 21.61
C SER A 82 2.88 0.73 21.90
N ASP A 83 4.10 0.22 22.08
CA ASP A 83 5.27 1.06 22.33
C ASP A 83 5.63 1.91 21.11
N PHE A 84 5.49 1.32 19.90
CA PHE A 84 5.69 2.07 18.66
C PHE A 84 4.67 3.21 18.51
N LEU A 85 3.40 2.95 18.79
CA LEU A 85 2.35 3.98 18.76
C LEU A 85 2.65 5.12 19.75
N ASN A 86 2.97 4.80 21.00
CA ASN A 86 3.28 5.79 22.03
C ASN A 86 4.51 6.65 21.68
N ASP A 87 5.60 6.01 21.22
CA ASP A 87 6.88 6.69 21.03
C ASP A 87 6.91 7.58 19.77
N TYR A 88 6.19 7.16 18.71
CA TYR A 88 6.30 7.80 17.40
C TYR A 88 5.00 8.42 16.90
N VAL A 89 3.87 7.73 17.08
CA VAL A 89 2.58 8.17 16.52
C VAL A 89 1.92 9.21 17.42
N ASP A 90 1.75 8.90 18.71
CA ASP A 90 1.13 9.80 19.67
C ASP A 90 1.97 11.06 19.93
N SER A 91 3.29 10.93 19.75
CA SER A 91 4.21 12.08 19.77
C SER A 91 4.15 12.96 18.52
N GLY A 92 3.33 12.60 17.52
CA GLY A 92 3.15 13.33 16.26
C GLY A 92 4.29 13.20 15.25
N LYS A 93 5.28 12.35 15.51
CA LYS A 93 6.46 12.16 14.64
C LYS A 93 6.14 11.32 13.41
N VAL A 94 5.21 10.36 13.54
CA VAL A 94 4.86 9.38 12.52
C VAL A 94 3.36 9.41 12.24
N TYR A 95 3.01 9.29 10.97
CA TYR A 95 1.67 8.92 10.51
C TYR A 95 1.71 7.47 10.05
N LEU A 96 0.93 6.61 10.70
CA LEU A 96 0.89 5.17 10.43
C LEU A 96 -0.37 4.81 9.67
N THR A 97 -0.21 4.09 8.55
CA THR A 97 -1.30 3.47 7.77
C THR A 97 -1.17 1.96 7.81
N TYR A 98 -2.28 1.27 8.02
CA TYR A 98 -2.33 -0.19 8.06
C TYR A 98 -2.96 -0.76 6.79
N TYR A 99 -2.38 -1.85 6.28
CA TYR A 99 -2.90 -2.65 5.18
C TYR A 99 -3.01 -4.11 5.59
N ASN A 100 -4.21 -4.69 5.44
CA ASN A 100 -4.34 -6.13 5.54
C ASN A 100 -3.78 -6.76 4.26
N TYR A 101 -2.76 -7.61 4.41
CA TYR A 101 -2.12 -8.27 3.28
C TYR A 101 -2.14 -9.78 3.45
N GLN A 102 -2.97 -10.43 2.65
CA GLN A 102 -3.10 -11.88 2.55
C GLN A 102 -2.43 -12.36 1.27
N PHE A 103 -1.60 -13.39 1.38
CA PHE A 103 -0.97 -14.04 0.23
C PHE A 103 -1.95 -14.97 -0.50
N GLN A 104 -2.89 -15.55 0.22
CA GLN A 104 -3.93 -16.45 -0.26
C GLN A 104 -5.23 -16.16 0.47
N GLU A 105 -6.36 -16.54 -0.09
CA GLU A 105 -7.63 -16.50 0.64
C GLU A 105 -7.56 -17.46 1.83
N ASP A 106 -7.84 -16.94 3.00
CA ASP A 106 -7.90 -17.67 4.25
C ASP A 106 -9.03 -17.13 5.14
N ASP A 107 -9.24 -17.77 6.29
CA ASP A 107 -10.31 -17.40 7.23
C ASP A 107 -10.14 -15.98 7.80
N SER A 108 -8.97 -15.34 7.62
CA SER A 108 -8.72 -13.98 8.11
C SER A 108 -9.39 -12.87 7.28
N SER A 109 -9.93 -13.19 6.10
CA SER A 109 -10.63 -12.21 5.25
C SER A 109 -11.78 -11.55 6.00
N LYS A 110 -12.60 -12.34 6.69
CA LYS A 110 -13.69 -11.85 7.52
C LYS A 110 -13.21 -10.99 8.70
N ALA A 111 -12.11 -11.41 9.33
CA ALA A 111 -11.51 -10.64 10.42
C ALA A 111 -10.98 -9.29 9.93
N ALA A 112 -10.39 -9.25 8.73
CA ALA A 112 -9.97 -8.01 8.10
C ALA A 112 -11.17 -7.09 7.84
N GLU A 113 -12.22 -7.59 7.18
CA GLU A 113 -13.41 -6.81 6.91
C GLU A 113 -14.05 -6.26 8.19
N ALA A 114 -14.23 -7.10 9.20
CA ALA A 114 -14.77 -6.70 10.51
C ALA A 114 -13.91 -5.61 11.17
N THR A 115 -12.58 -5.73 11.08
CA THR A 115 -11.65 -4.73 11.62
C THR A 115 -11.76 -3.39 10.89
N TYR A 116 -11.90 -3.41 9.58
CA TYR A 116 -12.11 -2.19 8.79
C TYR A 116 -13.48 -1.58 9.06
N CYS A 117 -14.52 -2.38 9.27
CA CYS A 117 -15.85 -1.89 9.71
C CYS A 117 -15.79 -1.25 11.10
N ALA A 118 -14.99 -1.78 12.03
CA ALA A 118 -14.74 -1.13 13.31
C ALA A 118 -14.03 0.22 13.13
N GLY A 119 -13.19 0.34 12.12
CA GLY A 119 -12.51 1.58 11.74
C GLY A 119 -13.45 2.73 11.39
N GLU A 120 -14.61 2.45 10.79
CA GLU A 120 -15.64 3.47 10.51
C GLU A 120 -16.21 4.13 11.77
N GLN A 121 -16.03 3.47 12.91
CA GLN A 121 -16.43 3.96 14.22
C GLN A 121 -15.23 4.40 15.08
N ASN A 122 -14.07 4.66 14.48
CA ASN A 122 -12.81 5.02 15.13
C ASN A 122 -12.30 3.96 16.13
N LYS A 123 -12.62 2.68 15.91
CA LYS A 123 -12.27 1.55 16.76
C LYS A 123 -11.37 0.52 16.07
N PHE A 124 -10.70 0.92 14.99
CA PHE A 124 -9.83 0.01 14.22
C PHE A 124 -8.76 -0.66 15.11
N TRP A 125 -8.01 0.15 15.85
CA TRP A 125 -6.86 -0.33 16.63
C TRP A 125 -7.28 -1.17 17.82
N ASP A 126 -8.34 -0.76 18.55
CA ASP A 126 -8.91 -1.52 19.65
C ASP A 126 -9.42 -2.89 19.17
N TYR A 127 -10.18 -2.91 18.08
CA TYR A 127 -10.73 -4.12 17.50
C TYR A 127 -9.64 -5.04 16.95
N LYS A 128 -8.68 -4.50 16.19
CA LYS A 128 -7.52 -5.23 15.67
C LYS A 128 -6.76 -5.95 16.78
N LYS A 129 -6.56 -5.29 17.91
CA LYS A 129 -5.88 -5.87 19.08
C LYS A 129 -6.64 -7.10 19.60
N LEU A 130 -7.97 -7.02 19.75
CA LEU A 130 -8.78 -8.16 20.17
C LEU A 130 -8.73 -9.33 19.18
N VAL A 131 -8.77 -9.03 17.89
CA VAL A 131 -8.63 -10.07 16.85
C VAL A 131 -7.28 -10.79 17.02
N TYR A 132 -6.16 -10.06 17.17
CA TYR A 132 -4.86 -10.67 17.38
C TYR A 132 -4.74 -11.42 18.71
N GLN A 133 -5.34 -10.94 19.80
CA GLN A 133 -5.37 -11.64 21.09
C GLN A 133 -6.01 -13.03 20.98
N ASN A 134 -6.99 -13.17 20.10
CA ASN A 134 -7.76 -14.38 19.93
C ASN A 134 -7.35 -15.23 18.71
N ALA A 135 -6.48 -14.74 17.84
CA ALA A 135 -6.19 -15.32 16.53
C ALA A 135 -5.76 -16.81 16.54
N ARG A 136 -5.25 -17.31 17.68
CA ARG A 136 -4.82 -18.72 17.84
C ARG A 136 -5.92 -19.66 18.29
N TYR A 137 -7.07 -19.14 18.70
CA TYR A 137 -8.18 -19.99 19.15
C TYR A 137 -9.02 -20.49 17.98
N THR A 138 -9.50 -21.71 18.06
CA THR A 138 -10.43 -22.26 17.07
C THR A 138 -11.68 -21.38 17.00
N GLY A 139 -12.08 -21.00 15.80
CA GLY A 139 -13.24 -20.14 15.58
C GLY A 139 -13.02 -18.65 15.88
N ALA A 140 -11.76 -18.21 16.07
CA ALA A 140 -11.44 -16.79 16.33
C ALA A 140 -12.02 -15.83 15.28
N PHE A 141 -12.13 -16.27 14.05
CA PHE A 141 -12.65 -15.50 12.93
C PHE A 141 -14.08 -15.90 12.51
N ALA A 142 -14.76 -16.70 13.34
CA ALA A 142 -16.17 -17.00 13.13
C ALA A 142 -17.03 -15.75 13.38
N ASP A 143 -18.13 -15.64 12.65
CA ASP A 143 -19.02 -14.48 12.71
C ASP A 143 -19.43 -14.10 14.14
N GLU A 144 -19.73 -15.09 15.00
CA GLU A 144 -20.11 -14.80 16.39
C GLU A 144 -18.94 -14.28 17.23
N SER A 145 -17.71 -14.78 16.99
CA SER A 145 -16.51 -14.25 17.66
C SER A 145 -16.26 -12.80 17.26
N LEU A 146 -16.35 -12.50 15.95
CA LEU A 146 -16.17 -11.15 15.44
C LEU A 146 -17.23 -10.17 15.99
N ARG A 147 -18.50 -10.62 16.13
CA ARG A 147 -19.55 -9.84 16.82
C ARG A 147 -19.27 -9.63 18.30
N THR A 148 -18.71 -10.62 18.96
CA THR A 148 -18.32 -10.50 20.37
C THR A 148 -17.23 -9.43 20.52
N TYR A 149 -16.17 -9.46 19.71
CA TYR A 149 -15.14 -8.42 19.73
C TYR A 149 -15.72 -7.03 19.46
N ALA A 150 -16.73 -6.92 18.58
CA ALA A 150 -17.40 -5.64 18.30
C ALA A 150 -18.13 -5.09 19.53
N ARG A 151 -18.81 -5.96 20.29
CA ARG A 151 -19.45 -5.56 21.56
C ARG A 151 -18.40 -5.18 22.62
N ASP A 152 -17.30 -5.92 22.71
CA ASP A 152 -16.24 -5.69 23.70
C ASP A 152 -15.56 -4.33 23.52
N VAL A 153 -15.41 -3.84 22.28
CA VAL A 153 -14.93 -2.48 22.01
C VAL A 153 -16.04 -1.43 21.92
N SER A 154 -17.26 -1.80 22.32
CA SER A 154 -18.43 -0.92 22.39
C SER A 154 -18.82 -0.30 21.04
N LEU A 155 -18.79 -1.07 19.95
CA LEU A 155 -19.31 -0.63 18.66
C LEU A 155 -20.86 -0.49 18.68
N ASN A 156 -21.35 0.44 17.88
CA ASN A 156 -22.75 0.40 17.48
C ASN A 156 -22.94 -0.80 16.55
N MET A 157 -23.72 -1.79 17.01
CA MET A 157 -23.88 -3.06 16.32
C MET A 157 -24.66 -2.92 15.00
N ASP A 158 -25.64 -2.01 14.93
CA ASP A 158 -26.42 -1.78 13.70
C ASP A 158 -25.51 -1.24 12.59
N ASN A 159 -24.65 -0.29 12.90
CA ASN A 159 -23.66 0.25 11.97
C ASN A 159 -22.62 -0.81 11.57
N PHE A 160 -22.17 -1.62 12.52
CA PHE A 160 -21.19 -2.68 12.27
C PHE A 160 -21.76 -3.76 11.33
N GLU A 161 -22.96 -4.27 11.61
CA GLU A 161 -23.64 -5.25 10.77
C GLU A 161 -23.97 -4.68 9.37
N SER A 162 -24.43 -3.43 9.30
CA SER A 162 -24.66 -2.73 8.02
C SER A 162 -23.38 -2.61 7.19
N CYS A 163 -22.24 -2.38 7.84
CA CYS A 163 -20.93 -2.36 7.16
C CYS A 163 -20.61 -3.74 6.57
N LEU A 164 -20.67 -4.80 7.39
CA LEU A 164 -20.37 -6.17 6.95
C LEU A 164 -21.29 -6.62 5.80
N GLN A 165 -22.60 -6.30 5.87
CA GLN A 165 -23.56 -6.69 4.82
C GLN A 165 -23.36 -5.93 3.49
N SER A 166 -22.63 -4.84 3.51
CA SER A 166 -22.43 -3.99 2.32
C SER A 166 -21.21 -4.34 1.50
N ASP A 167 -20.32 -5.21 2.02
CA ASP A 167 -19.03 -5.60 1.42
C ASP A 167 -18.13 -4.40 1.02
N ARG A 168 -18.44 -3.18 1.50
CA ARG A 168 -17.75 -1.95 1.06
C ARG A 168 -16.27 -1.94 1.45
N GLN A 169 -15.92 -2.61 2.55
CA GLN A 169 -14.54 -2.69 3.02
C GLN A 169 -13.72 -3.71 2.23
N ILE A 170 -14.33 -4.70 1.61
CA ILE A 170 -13.64 -5.69 0.76
C ILE A 170 -12.84 -4.97 -0.34
N LYS A 171 -13.44 -3.96 -0.98
CA LYS A 171 -12.76 -3.20 -2.03
C LYS A 171 -11.56 -2.41 -1.49
N VAL A 172 -11.64 -1.84 -0.29
CA VAL A 172 -10.53 -1.11 0.35
C VAL A 172 -9.39 -2.08 0.65
N ILE A 173 -9.72 -3.25 1.23
CA ILE A 173 -8.76 -4.31 1.54
C ILE A 173 -8.08 -4.81 0.27
N GLU A 174 -8.84 -5.06 -0.80
CA GLU A 174 -8.30 -5.53 -2.06
C GLU A 174 -7.39 -4.50 -2.73
N ASN A 175 -7.74 -3.21 -2.69
CA ASN A 175 -6.86 -2.13 -3.15
C ASN A 175 -5.55 -2.11 -2.35
N GLY A 176 -5.62 -2.29 -1.02
CA GLY A 176 -4.44 -2.40 -0.15
C GLY A 176 -3.58 -3.60 -0.49
N ARG A 177 -4.21 -4.76 -0.79
CA ARG A 177 -3.51 -5.97 -1.22
C ARG A 177 -2.77 -5.77 -2.54
N GLN A 178 -3.42 -5.16 -3.53
CA GLN A 178 -2.79 -4.84 -4.81
C GLN A 178 -1.65 -3.83 -4.64
N TYR A 179 -1.84 -2.84 -3.78
CA TYR A 179 -0.79 -1.89 -3.44
C TYR A 179 0.42 -2.60 -2.82
N ALA A 180 0.23 -3.50 -1.84
CA ALA A 180 1.30 -4.29 -1.25
C ALA A 180 2.09 -5.08 -2.30
N GLN A 181 1.40 -5.74 -3.25
CA GLN A 181 2.03 -6.46 -4.35
C GLN A 181 2.88 -5.54 -5.24
N MET A 182 2.39 -4.35 -5.56
CA MET A 182 3.15 -3.36 -6.35
C MET A 182 4.38 -2.84 -5.60
N GLN A 183 4.37 -2.81 -4.26
CA GLN A 183 5.52 -2.46 -3.44
C GLN A 183 6.50 -3.62 -3.25
N GLY A 184 6.20 -4.80 -3.78
CA GLY A 184 7.07 -5.98 -3.65
C GLY A 184 7.05 -6.60 -2.25
N ILE A 185 5.96 -6.42 -1.49
CA ILE A 185 5.81 -7.03 -0.17
C ILE A 185 5.68 -8.55 -0.33
N ASP A 186 6.61 -9.30 0.25
CA ASP A 186 6.70 -10.76 0.16
C ASP A 186 6.60 -11.49 1.51
N ALA A 187 6.55 -10.74 2.60
CA ALA A 187 6.42 -11.25 3.96
C ALA A 187 5.53 -10.34 4.82
N THR A 188 5.05 -10.84 5.97
CA THR A 188 4.33 -10.06 6.98
C THR A 188 4.82 -10.41 8.40
N PRO A 189 4.92 -9.44 9.32
CA PRO A 189 4.73 -8.02 9.07
C PRO A 189 5.89 -7.41 8.29
N THR A 190 5.59 -6.53 7.34
CA THR A 190 6.56 -5.70 6.63
C THR A 190 6.09 -4.26 6.69
N PHE A 191 7.04 -3.32 6.62
CA PHE A 191 6.75 -1.90 6.73
C PHE A 191 7.38 -1.14 5.55
N LEU A 192 6.78 -0.01 5.18
CA LEU A 192 7.47 1.00 4.38
C LEU A 192 7.66 2.24 5.26
N VAL A 193 8.87 2.71 5.37
CA VAL A 193 9.23 3.98 6.05
C VAL A 193 9.58 4.99 4.96
N ASN A 194 8.75 6.01 4.76
CA ASN A 194 8.88 6.95 3.64
C ASN A 194 9.10 6.23 2.30
N GLY A 195 8.37 5.11 2.06
CA GLY A 195 8.45 4.30 0.85
C GLY A 195 9.64 3.34 0.76
N LYS A 196 10.51 3.27 1.77
CA LYS A 196 11.61 2.28 1.84
C LYS A 196 11.13 1.04 2.58
N LEU A 197 11.31 -0.14 1.99
CA LEU A 197 10.94 -1.41 2.60
C LEU A 197 11.84 -1.72 3.81
N VAL A 198 11.19 -2.11 4.92
CA VAL A 198 11.83 -2.36 6.22
C VAL A 198 11.15 -3.55 6.89
N TYR A 199 11.92 -4.46 7.47
CA TYR A 199 11.39 -5.55 8.29
C TYR A 199 11.23 -5.13 9.76
N GLN A 200 10.43 -5.88 10.49
CA GLN A 200 10.05 -5.55 11.87
C GLN A 200 11.23 -5.21 12.80
N ASN A 201 12.32 -5.99 12.71
CA ASN A 201 13.50 -5.83 13.55
C ASN A 201 14.31 -4.55 13.27
N GLU A 202 14.08 -3.90 12.13
CA GLU A 202 14.78 -2.69 11.69
C GLU A 202 13.84 -1.45 11.75
N LEU A 203 12.55 -1.63 12.08
CA LEU A 203 11.54 -0.58 11.98
C LEU A 203 11.90 0.67 12.79
N ARG A 204 12.29 0.51 14.05
CA ARG A 204 12.62 1.66 14.92
C ARG A 204 13.84 2.42 14.41
N ASP A 205 14.90 1.71 14.05
CA ASP A 205 16.12 2.31 13.51
C ASP A 205 15.86 3.07 12.22
N ALA A 206 15.03 2.51 11.34
CA ALA A 206 14.65 3.16 10.09
C ALA A 206 13.80 4.42 10.31
N VAL A 207 12.89 4.41 11.29
CA VAL A 207 12.10 5.59 11.65
C VAL A 207 12.99 6.66 12.27
N ASP A 208 13.90 6.31 13.17
CA ASP A 208 14.82 7.25 13.79
C ASP A 208 15.76 7.89 12.74
N ALA A 209 16.26 7.10 11.79
CA ALA A 209 17.05 7.61 10.67
C ALA A 209 16.24 8.58 9.81
N ALA A 210 14.98 8.24 9.47
CA ALA A 210 14.11 9.12 8.69
C ALA A 210 13.79 10.43 9.43
N LEU A 211 13.59 10.38 10.74
CA LEU A 211 13.39 11.58 11.58
C LEU A 211 14.62 12.47 11.61
N ALA A 212 15.83 11.88 11.69
CA ALA A 212 17.07 12.63 11.63
C ALA A 212 17.27 13.32 10.26
N GLU A 213 16.97 12.62 9.16
CA GLU A 213 17.03 13.20 7.81
C GLU A 213 16.12 14.42 7.63
N VAL A 214 14.87 14.36 8.12
CA VAL A 214 13.92 15.49 7.98
C VAL A 214 14.21 16.64 8.93
N SER A 215 14.90 16.38 10.04
CA SER A 215 15.32 17.43 11.00
C SER A 215 16.56 18.20 10.55
N ALA A 216 17.31 17.66 9.59
CA ALA A 216 18.55 18.25 9.06
C ALA A 216 18.31 19.18 7.84
N ASN A 217 17.08 19.20 7.29
CA ASN A 217 16.66 20.00 6.13
C ASN A 217 15.73 21.14 6.56
#